data_3e52f9bd0e77f08d19620e995c16392f
#
_entry.id   3e52f9bd0e77f08d19620e995c16392f
#
_cell.length_a   1.000
_cell.length_b   1.000
_cell.length_c   1.000
_cell.angle_alpha   90.00
_cell.angle_beta   90.00
_cell.angle_gamma   90.00
#
_symmetry.space_group_name_H-M   'P 1'
#
loop_
_entity.id
_entity.type
_entity.pdbx_description
1 polymer ?
#
loop_
_entity_poly.entity_id
_entity_poly.type
_entity_poly.pdbx_seq_one_letter_code
_entity_poly.pdbx_strand_id
1 'polypeptide(L)'
;QIVIFQKNVASDLDAPAVAWRVIKYCGQGDNHPFTFPLGLQVGASDSHGNCTPQLEAQYGQQFQMAPSTAGDRLTPAGYGASSKEVQVLNALPQGAINASCYKDGRLLAVKTAIAPRQKAVFEFKPSIWIGVASHIQQGQIMNSAIVSQMNTEISLLGISRADIVMRGGGSGANSRPFSFSLENVVMC
;
A
#
# COMPACT_ATOMS: atom_id res chain seq x y z
N GLN A 1 -5.53 -9.47 -15.20
CA GLN A 1 -5.45 -9.40 -13.73
C GLN A 1 -6.06 -8.10 -13.24
N ILE A 2 -6.72 -8.15 -12.11
CA ILE A 2 -7.20 -6.96 -11.38
C ILE A 2 -6.19 -6.66 -10.28
N VAL A 3 -5.77 -5.41 -10.18
CA VAL A 3 -4.80 -4.95 -9.18
C VAL A 3 -5.46 -3.91 -8.30
N ILE A 4 -5.34 -4.09 -6.98
CA ILE A 4 -5.80 -3.15 -5.96
C ILE A 4 -4.58 -2.64 -5.20
N PHE A 5 -4.50 -1.32 -5.02
CA PHE A 5 -3.38 -0.69 -4.34
C PHE A 5 -3.78 0.65 -3.70
N GLN A 6 -2.91 1.19 -2.88
CA GLN A 6 -3.00 2.57 -2.38
C GLN A 6 -1.79 3.38 -2.85
N LYS A 7 -1.97 4.68 -2.99
CA LYS A 7 -0.88 5.61 -3.24
C LYS A 7 -0.47 6.28 -1.95
N ASN A 8 0.84 6.33 -1.69
CA ASN A 8 1.38 7.14 -0.62
C ASN A 8 1.36 8.61 -1.06
N VAL A 9 0.44 9.40 -0.50
CA VAL A 9 0.27 10.81 -0.89
C VAL A 9 1.33 11.74 -0.29
N ALA A 10 2.19 11.23 0.59
CA ALA A 10 3.40 11.94 1.04
C ALA A 10 4.54 11.85 0.01
N SER A 11 4.36 11.11 -1.06
CA SER A 11 5.27 10.99 -2.20
C SER A 11 4.64 11.63 -3.45
N ASP A 12 5.42 11.73 -4.52
CA ASP A 12 4.89 12.17 -5.82
C ASP A 12 3.75 11.27 -6.28
N LEU A 13 2.74 11.85 -6.90
CA LEU A 13 1.53 11.14 -7.36
C LEU A 13 1.86 10.01 -8.34
N ASP A 14 2.95 10.17 -9.10
CA ASP A 14 3.42 9.18 -10.06
C ASP A 14 4.49 8.25 -9.48
N ALA A 15 4.70 8.27 -8.17
CA ALA A 15 5.66 7.38 -7.52
C ALA A 15 5.25 5.91 -7.69
N PRO A 16 6.22 4.99 -7.71
CA PRO A 16 5.93 3.56 -7.72
C PRO A 16 5.03 3.16 -6.54
N ALA A 17 4.08 2.29 -6.82
CA ALA A 17 3.16 1.74 -5.82
C ALA A 17 3.29 0.22 -5.76
N VAL A 18 2.84 -0.38 -4.66
CA VAL A 18 2.86 -1.83 -4.48
C VAL A 18 1.50 -2.41 -4.84
N ALA A 19 1.49 -3.48 -5.63
CA ALA A 19 0.29 -4.27 -5.89
C ALA A 19 -0.12 -5.00 -4.61
N TRP A 20 -0.98 -4.39 -3.82
CA TRP A 20 -1.40 -4.92 -2.52
C TRP A 20 -2.18 -6.22 -2.66
N ARG A 21 -3.09 -6.27 -3.62
CA ARG A 21 -3.87 -7.46 -3.95
C ARG A 21 -3.96 -7.62 -5.46
N VAL A 22 -3.77 -8.84 -5.92
CA VAL A 22 -3.90 -9.20 -7.33
C VAL A 22 -4.89 -10.34 -7.47
N ILE A 23 -5.92 -10.11 -8.28
CA ILE A 23 -6.89 -11.14 -8.67
C ILE A 23 -6.49 -11.61 -10.06
N LYS A 24 -5.98 -12.83 -10.14
CA LYS A 24 -5.38 -13.37 -11.38
C LYS A 24 -6.40 -13.64 -12.48
N TYR A 25 -7.55 -14.15 -12.07
CA TYR A 25 -8.62 -14.54 -12.99
C TYR A 25 -9.93 -13.98 -12.49
N CYS A 26 -10.62 -13.25 -13.35
CA CYS A 26 -11.96 -12.72 -13.07
C CYS A 26 -12.78 -12.80 -14.35
N GLY A 27 -13.55 -13.87 -14.48
CA GLY A 27 -14.49 -14.06 -15.57
C GLY A 27 -15.85 -13.46 -15.26
N GLN A 28 -16.72 -13.49 -16.25
CA GLN A 28 -18.10 -13.03 -16.09
C GLN A 28 -18.79 -13.85 -15.01
N GLY A 29 -19.37 -13.20 -14.01
CA GLY A 29 -20.06 -13.84 -12.89
C GLY A 29 -19.15 -14.27 -11.74
N ASP A 30 -17.83 -14.13 -11.86
CA ASP A 30 -16.90 -14.44 -10.78
C ASP A 30 -17.03 -13.43 -9.63
N ASN A 31 -16.78 -13.90 -8.41
CA ASN A 31 -16.83 -13.12 -7.20
C ASN A 31 -15.57 -13.41 -6.35
N HIS A 32 -14.87 -12.34 -5.96
CA HIS A 32 -13.64 -12.42 -5.19
C HIS A 32 -13.74 -11.54 -3.95
N PRO A 33 -14.27 -12.08 -2.81
CA PRO A 33 -14.39 -11.29 -1.60
C PRO A 33 -13.02 -10.96 -1.00
N PHE A 34 -12.91 -9.76 -0.43
CA PHE A 34 -11.75 -9.34 0.34
C PHE A 34 -12.12 -8.34 1.42
N THR A 35 -11.27 -8.22 2.40
CA THR A 35 -11.35 -7.21 3.45
C THR A 35 -10.21 -6.22 3.29
N PHE A 36 -10.53 -4.93 3.37
CA PHE A 36 -9.56 -3.86 3.43
C PHE A 36 -9.56 -3.29 4.85
N PRO A 37 -8.63 -3.70 5.73
CA PRO A 37 -8.66 -3.30 7.13
C PRO A 37 -8.27 -1.83 7.31
N LEU A 38 -8.77 -1.22 8.38
CA LEU A 38 -8.34 0.12 8.79
C LEU A 38 -6.93 0.10 9.39
N GLY A 39 -6.54 -1.00 10.03
CA GLY A 39 -5.25 -1.17 10.66
C GLY A 39 -4.09 -1.16 9.68
N LEU A 40 -2.93 -0.72 10.16
CA LEU A 40 -1.68 -0.62 9.42
C LEU A 40 -0.56 -1.20 10.26
N GLN A 41 0.36 -1.92 9.65
CA GLN A 41 1.58 -2.40 10.27
C GLN A 41 2.79 -1.78 9.57
N VAL A 42 3.88 -1.61 10.30
CA VAL A 42 5.15 -1.13 9.77
C VAL A 42 6.26 -2.13 10.04
N GLY A 43 7.23 -2.15 9.15
CA GLY A 43 8.45 -2.92 9.28
C GLY A 43 9.61 -2.17 8.65
N ALA A 44 10.81 -2.62 8.93
CA ALA A 44 12.03 -2.09 8.33
C ALA A 44 13.00 -3.21 7.97
N SER A 45 13.91 -2.93 7.06
CA SER A 45 15.04 -3.80 6.77
C SER A 45 16.32 -2.99 6.68
N ASP A 46 17.44 -3.62 7.03
CA ASP A 46 18.76 -2.99 6.90
C ASP A 46 19.32 -3.18 5.49
N SER A 47 20.53 -2.66 5.26
CA SER A 47 21.23 -2.78 3.98
C SER A 47 21.69 -4.21 3.65
N HIS A 48 21.62 -5.13 4.61
CA HIS A 48 21.96 -6.54 4.44
C HIS A 48 20.73 -7.43 4.19
N GLY A 49 19.51 -6.82 4.17
CA GLY A 49 18.28 -7.56 3.96
C GLY A 49 17.67 -8.18 5.21
N ASN A 50 18.20 -7.89 6.40
CA ASN A 50 17.60 -8.33 7.66
C ASN A 50 16.34 -7.52 7.94
N CYS A 51 15.23 -8.22 8.13
CA CYS A 51 13.92 -7.59 8.35
C CYS A 51 13.56 -7.59 9.83
N THR A 52 12.90 -6.53 10.27
CA THR A 52 12.29 -6.47 11.60
C THR A 52 10.93 -7.17 11.62
N PRO A 53 10.43 -7.59 12.79
CA PRO A 53 9.02 -7.92 12.94
C PRO A 53 8.13 -6.73 12.56
N GLN A 54 6.93 -7.03 12.08
CA GLN A 54 5.92 -6.01 11.82
C GLN A 54 5.31 -5.53 13.13
N LEU A 55 5.14 -4.22 13.26
CA LEU A 55 4.53 -3.57 14.42
C LEU A 55 3.23 -2.91 14.01
N GLU A 56 2.20 -2.98 14.87
CA GLU A 56 0.98 -2.21 14.70
C GLU A 56 1.29 -0.72 14.72
N ALA A 57 0.73 0.03 13.78
CA ALA A 57 0.91 1.45 13.64
C ALA A 57 -0.42 2.19 13.65
N GLN A 58 -0.46 3.32 14.34
CA GLN A 58 -1.55 4.28 14.31
C GLN A 58 -1.12 5.52 13.54
N TYR A 59 -2.06 6.13 12.83
CA TYR A 59 -1.79 7.40 12.16
C TYR A 59 -1.37 8.47 13.19
N GLY A 60 -0.35 9.23 12.82
CA GLY A 60 0.32 10.18 13.71
C GLY A 60 1.55 9.61 14.41
N GLN A 61 1.73 8.31 14.41
CA GLN A 61 2.80 7.63 15.14
C GLN A 61 4.12 7.66 14.37
N GLN A 62 5.22 7.82 15.11
CA GLN A 62 6.58 7.72 14.61
C GLN A 62 7.25 6.47 15.16
N PHE A 63 8.03 5.80 14.32
CA PHE A 63 8.87 4.67 14.64
C PHE A 63 10.32 5.01 14.35
N GLN A 64 11.24 4.31 15.00
CA GLN A 64 12.66 4.44 14.69
C GLN A 64 13.35 3.10 14.61
N MET A 65 14.26 2.98 13.66
CA MET A 65 15.22 1.89 13.57
C MET A 65 16.51 2.32 14.27
N ALA A 66 16.87 1.66 15.36
CA ALA A 66 18.01 2.05 16.18
C ALA A 66 18.80 0.83 16.66
N PRO A 67 20.10 0.97 16.95
CA PRO A 67 20.90 -0.12 17.51
C PRO A 67 20.39 -0.53 18.90
N SER A 68 20.48 -1.82 19.19
CA SER A 68 20.25 -2.38 20.52
C SER A 68 21.32 -3.43 20.84
N THR A 69 21.32 -3.92 22.08
CA THR A 69 22.21 -5.00 22.49
C THR A 69 21.98 -6.30 21.74
N ALA A 70 20.76 -6.48 21.19
CA ALA A 70 20.36 -7.67 20.43
C ALA A 70 20.36 -7.42 18.90
N GLY A 71 21.02 -6.37 18.41
CA GLY A 71 21.01 -5.94 17.02
C GLY A 71 20.11 -4.72 16.78
N ASP A 72 19.91 -4.36 15.52
CA ASP A 72 19.07 -3.23 15.17
C ASP A 72 17.60 -3.56 15.38
N ARG A 73 16.84 -2.61 15.96
CA ARG A 73 15.43 -2.81 16.29
C ARG A 73 14.58 -1.64 15.82
N LEU A 74 13.39 -1.98 15.33
CA LEU A 74 12.33 -1.04 15.08
C LEU A 74 11.46 -0.91 16.34
N THR A 75 11.29 0.33 16.85
CA THR A 75 10.49 0.61 18.05
C THR A 75 9.64 1.84 17.84
N PRO A 76 8.48 1.95 18.54
CA PRO A 76 7.73 3.20 18.58
C PRO A 76 8.56 4.34 19.18
N ALA A 77 8.47 5.53 18.61
CA ALA A 77 9.24 6.72 19.01
C ALA A 77 8.32 7.93 19.26
N GLY A 78 7.08 7.69 19.68
CA GLY A 78 6.11 8.75 19.96
C GLY A 78 5.28 9.15 18.75
N TYR A 79 4.81 10.38 18.74
CA TYR A 79 3.95 10.93 17.70
C TYR A 79 4.69 12.02 16.93
N GLY A 80 4.49 12.03 15.61
CA GLY A 80 5.00 13.09 14.73
C GLY A 80 4.13 14.34 14.77
N ALA A 81 4.54 15.34 14.01
CA ALA A 81 3.83 16.63 13.93
C ALA A 81 2.47 16.51 13.22
N SER A 82 2.30 15.55 12.32
CA SER A 82 1.06 15.33 11.56
C SER A 82 0.32 14.09 12.07
N SER A 83 -0.96 14.25 12.36
CA SER A 83 -1.85 13.14 12.76
C SER A 83 -2.26 12.23 11.60
N LYS A 84 -1.88 12.56 10.37
CA LYS A 84 -2.24 11.80 9.15
C LYS A 84 -1.13 10.89 8.66
N GLU A 85 0.07 11.05 9.19
CA GLU A 85 1.28 10.38 8.71
C GLU A 85 1.73 9.29 9.66
N VAL A 86 2.30 8.23 9.09
CA VAL A 86 3.14 7.26 9.82
C VAL A 86 4.57 7.49 9.36
N GLN A 87 5.50 7.62 10.30
CA GLN A 87 6.88 7.95 10.01
C GLN A 87 7.81 6.86 10.54
N VAL A 88 8.85 6.56 9.77
CA VAL A 88 9.93 5.65 10.16
C VAL A 88 11.26 6.37 10.01
N LEU A 89 11.91 6.65 11.14
CA LEU A 89 13.21 7.30 11.19
C LEU A 89 14.32 6.26 11.14
N ASN A 90 15.32 6.49 10.31
CA ASN A 90 16.58 5.77 10.39
C ASN A 90 17.47 6.41 11.46
N ALA A 91 17.50 5.83 12.64
CA ALA A 91 18.31 6.28 13.77
C ALA A 91 19.61 5.46 13.90
N LEU A 92 19.98 4.70 12.87
CA LEU A 92 21.27 4.00 12.84
C LEU A 92 22.42 4.99 12.64
N PRO A 93 23.59 4.76 13.23
CA PRO A 93 24.75 5.63 13.03
C PRO A 93 25.26 5.61 11.59
N GLN A 94 25.05 4.48 10.89
CA GLN A 94 25.45 4.31 9.49
C GLN A 94 24.61 3.21 8.83
N GLY A 95 24.53 3.26 7.50
CA GLY A 95 23.76 2.32 6.68
C GLY A 95 22.35 2.80 6.41
N ALA A 96 21.91 2.60 5.18
CA ALA A 96 20.54 2.90 4.77
C ALA A 96 19.58 1.80 5.22
N ILE A 97 18.32 2.15 5.41
CA ILE A 97 17.24 1.21 5.67
C ILE A 97 16.15 1.33 4.60
N ASN A 98 15.33 0.29 4.51
CA ASN A 98 14.05 0.34 3.82
C ASN A 98 12.93 0.30 4.85
N ALA A 99 11.88 1.07 4.64
CA ALA A 99 10.68 1.05 5.49
C ALA A 99 9.50 0.56 4.68
N SER A 100 8.64 -0.24 5.31
CA SER A 100 7.50 -0.87 4.66
C SER A 100 6.24 -0.74 5.50
N CYS A 101 5.12 -0.54 4.82
CA CYS A 101 3.79 -0.60 5.41
C CYS A 101 3.03 -1.83 4.90
N TYR A 102 2.24 -2.43 5.78
CA TYR A 102 1.46 -3.62 5.50
C TYR A 102 0.00 -3.42 5.92
N LYS A 103 -0.90 -4.04 5.19
CA LYS A 103 -2.31 -4.24 5.60
C LYS A 103 -2.69 -5.68 5.36
N ASP A 104 -3.35 -6.30 6.33
CA ASP A 104 -3.76 -7.70 6.26
C ASP A 104 -2.60 -8.63 5.86
N GLY A 105 -1.42 -8.39 6.45
CA GLY A 105 -0.21 -9.16 6.18
C GLY A 105 0.39 -8.98 4.80
N ARG A 106 -0.15 -8.08 3.96
CA ARG A 106 0.32 -7.82 2.60
C ARG A 106 1.03 -6.49 2.50
N LEU A 107 2.12 -6.46 1.76
CA LEU A 107 2.86 -5.24 1.50
C LEU A 107 1.98 -4.21 0.78
N LEU A 108 1.88 -3.01 1.37
CA LEU A 108 1.08 -1.90 0.86
C LEU A 108 1.92 -0.80 0.23
N ALA A 109 3.04 -0.47 0.87
CA ALA A 109 3.94 0.57 0.42
C ALA A 109 5.35 0.34 0.94
N VAL A 110 6.33 0.85 0.23
CA VAL A 110 7.74 0.79 0.61
C VAL A 110 8.46 2.09 0.26
N LYS A 111 9.36 2.50 1.14
CA LYS A 111 10.37 3.52 0.90
C LYS A 111 11.74 2.90 1.05
N THR A 112 12.59 3.04 0.04
CA THR A 112 13.90 2.43 0.00
C THR A 112 15.01 3.44 0.21
N ALA A 113 16.18 2.97 0.62
CA ALA A 113 17.41 3.74 0.72
C ALA A 113 17.29 5.00 1.61
N ILE A 114 16.67 4.83 2.77
CA ILE A 114 16.54 5.92 3.75
C ILE A 114 17.87 6.04 4.48
N ALA A 115 18.56 7.16 4.27
CA ALA A 115 19.86 7.43 4.90
C ALA A 115 19.73 7.65 6.41
N PRO A 116 20.83 7.48 7.18
CA PRO A 116 20.83 7.82 8.59
C PRO A 116 20.33 9.24 8.86
N ARG A 117 19.54 9.41 9.91
CA ARG A 117 18.86 10.65 10.32
C ARG A 117 17.74 11.12 9.40
N GLN A 118 17.48 10.41 8.33
CA GLN A 118 16.31 10.65 7.46
C GLN A 118 15.15 9.73 7.82
N LYS A 119 13.96 10.11 7.40
CA LYS A 119 12.74 9.36 7.68
C LYS A 119 11.93 9.08 6.42
N ALA A 120 11.27 7.94 6.42
CA ALA A 120 10.20 7.65 5.49
C ALA A 120 8.89 8.20 6.04
N VAL A 121 8.09 8.80 5.19
CA VAL A 121 6.78 9.33 5.53
C VAL A 121 5.74 8.61 4.68
N PHE A 122 4.71 8.08 5.34
CA PHE A 122 3.59 7.42 4.71
C PHE A 122 2.29 8.11 5.09
N GLU A 123 1.52 8.49 4.09
CA GLU A 123 0.17 9.04 4.25
C GLU A 123 -0.73 8.41 3.21
N PHE A 124 -1.87 7.87 3.64
CA PHE A 124 -2.84 7.25 2.74
C PHE A 124 -4.20 7.91 2.91
N LYS A 125 -4.86 8.22 1.81
CA LYS A 125 -6.26 8.62 1.81
C LYS A 125 -7.15 7.40 2.09
N PRO A 126 -8.37 7.59 2.62
CA PRO A 126 -9.33 6.51 2.78
C PRO A 126 -9.94 6.09 1.44
N SER A 127 -9.10 5.72 0.51
CA SER A 127 -9.46 5.29 -0.83
C SER A 127 -8.53 4.19 -1.32
N ILE A 128 -8.99 3.42 -2.28
CA ILE A 128 -8.18 2.45 -3.01
C ILE A 128 -8.14 2.80 -4.48
N TRP A 129 -7.06 2.41 -5.13
CA TRP A 129 -6.92 2.45 -6.57
C TRP A 129 -7.10 1.04 -7.11
N ILE A 130 -7.78 0.93 -8.24
CA ILE A 130 -8.05 -0.35 -8.90
C ILE A 130 -7.89 -0.22 -10.40
N GLY A 131 -7.36 -1.25 -11.02
CA GLY A 131 -7.18 -1.28 -12.45
C GLY A 131 -6.89 -2.67 -12.97
N VAL A 132 -6.71 -2.76 -14.28
CA VAL A 132 -6.35 -3.99 -14.97
C VAL A 132 -4.93 -3.89 -15.47
N ALA A 133 -4.12 -4.89 -15.18
CA ALA A 133 -2.76 -5.01 -15.65
C ALA A 133 -2.41 -6.46 -15.95
N SER A 134 -1.33 -6.69 -16.69
CA SER A 134 -0.84 -8.03 -17.03
C SER A 134 0.50 -8.29 -16.36
N HIS A 135 0.76 -9.55 -16.01
CA HIS A 135 2.04 -9.98 -15.47
C HIS A 135 2.45 -9.29 -14.17
N ILE A 136 1.47 -8.96 -13.32
CA ILE A 136 1.70 -8.36 -12.01
C ILE A 136 1.54 -9.45 -10.94
N GLN A 137 2.46 -9.47 -9.99
CA GLN A 137 2.40 -10.34 -8.80
C GLN A 137 2.04 -9.52 -7.57
N GLN A 138 1.30 -10.15 -6.65
CA GLN A 138 0.98 -9.54 -5.37
C GLN A 138 2.26 -9.24 -4.59
N GLY A 139 2.37 -8.03 -4.05
CA GLY A 139 3.57 -7.54 -3.38
C GLY A 139 4.62 -6.92 -4.32
N GLN A 140 4.40 -6.97 -5.62
CA GLN A 140 5.31 -6.38 -6.60
C GLN A 140 5.25 -4.86 -6.55
N ILE A 141 6.42 -4.23 -6.63
CA ILE A 141 6.52 -2.78 -6.84
C ILE A 141 6.25 -2.50 -8.32
N MET A 142 5.21 -1.73 -8.59
CA MET A 142 4.82 -1.31 -9.93
C MET A 142 5.51 0.02 -10.26
N ASN A 143 6.05 0.14 -11.44
CA ASN A 143 6.64 1.40 -11.90
C ASN A 143 5.55 2.45 -12.20
N SER A 144 5.97 3.71 -12.33
CA SER A 144 5.05 4.83 -12.57
C SER A 144 4.25 4.68 -13.87
N ALA A 145 4.82 4.06 -14.90
CA ALA A 145 4.12 3.84 -16.18
C ALA A 145 2.94 2.87 -16.01
N ILE A 146 3.10 1.82 -15.23
CA ILE A 146 2.02 0.88 -14.91
C ILE A 146 0.96 1.56 -14.03
N VAL A 147 1.39 2.27 -12.99
CA VAL A 147 0.49 2.98 -12.06
C VAL A 147 -0.36 4.03 -12.78
N SER A 148 0.21 4.77 -13.71
CA SER A 148 -0.51 5.81 -14.46
C SER A 148 -1.62 5.27 -15.36
N GLN A 149 -1.57 4.00 -15.74
CA GLN A 149 -2.63 3.35 -16.53
C GLN A 149 -3.83 2.93 -15.69
N MET A 150 -3.67 2.84 -14.37
CA MET A 150 -4.72 2.46 -13.43
C MET A 150 -5.23 3.72 -12.72
N ASN A 151 -6.28 4.33 -13.27
CA ASN A 151 -6.74 5.66 -12.89
C ASN A 151 -8.09 5.70 -12.16
N THR A 152 -8.61 4.55 -11.73
CA THR A 152 -9.86 4.49 -10.97
C THR A 152 -9.55 4.52 -9.48
N GLU A 153 -9.93 5.62 -8.84
CA GLU A 153 -9.88 5.78 -7.38
C GLU A 153 -11.29 5.60 -6.80
N ILE A 154 -11.40 4.78 -5.77
CA ILE A 154 -12.66 4.50 -5.09
C ILE A 154 -12.52 4.96 -3.64
N SER A 155 -13.35 5.93 -3.24
CA SER A 155 -13.42 6.37 -1.84
C SER A 155 -14.08 5.29 -0.99
N LEU A 156 -13.46 4.98 0.15
CA LEU A 156 -13.97 4.06 1.15
C LEU A 156 -14.50 4.79 2.40
N LEU A 157 -14.47 6.13 2.37
CA LEU A 157 -14.84 6.93 3.53
C LEU A 157 -16.30 6.66 3.93
N GLY A 158 -16.47 6.23 5.20
CA GLY A 158 -17.79 5.92 5.76
C GLY A 158 -18.43 4.63 5.25
N ILE A 159 -17.72 3.83 4.46
CA ILE A 159 -18.24 2.58 3.90
C ILE A 159 -17.82 1.40 4.79
N SER A 160 -18.80 0.61 5.24
CA SER A 160 -18.54 -0.63 5.94
C SER A 160 -18.49 -1.83 5.01
N ARG A 161 -19.26 -1.78 3.93
CA ARG A 161 -19.36 -2.85 2.94
C ARG A 161 -19.82 -2.30 1.59
N ALA A 162 -19.28 -2.85 0.51
CA ALA A 162 -19.74 -2.56 -0.85
C ALA A 162 -19.30 -3.66 -1.80
N ASP A 163 -19.89 -3.68 -2.98
CA ASP A 163 -19.43 -4.47 -4.10
C ASP A 163 -18.70 -3.54 -5.08
N ILE A 164 -17.49 -3.94 -5.49
CA ILE A 164 -16.80 -3.32 -6.61
C ILE A 164 -17.13 -4.14 -7.85
N VAL A 165 -17.83 -3.54 -8.78
CA VAL A 165 -18.27 -4.22 -9.99
C VAL A 165 -17.42 -3.80 -11.18
N MET A 166 -16.80 -4.79 -11.82
CA MET A 166 -16.05 -4.61 -13.05
C MET A 166 -16.94 -4.88 -14.25
N ARG A 167 -16.92 -3.96 -15.18
CA ARG A 167 -17.62 -4.08 -16.48
C ARG A 167 -16.64 -3.84 -17.61
N GLY A 168 -16.98 -4.33 -18.80
CA GLY A 168 -16.15 -4.17 -19.99
C GLY A 168 -15.51 -5.46 -20.43
N GLY A 169 -14.49 -5.35 -21.27
CA GLY A 169 -13.84 -6.49 -21.90
C GLY A 169 -14.56 -6.90 -23.20
N GLY A 170 -14.40 -8.16 -23.56
CA GLY A 170 -14.88 -8.68 -24.84
C GLY A 170 -13.75 -8.82 -25.86
N SER A 171 -14.08 -9.24 -27.07
CA SER A 171 -13.12 -9.46 -28.15
C SER A 171 -13.51 -8.70 -29.43
N GLY A 172 -12.50 -8.37 -30.23
CA GLY A 172 -12.69 -7.74 -31.53
C GLY A 172 -13.33 -6.36 -31.46
N ALA A 173 -14.20 -6.03 -32.43
CA ALA A 173 -14.85 -4.73 -32.56
C ALA A 173 -15.81 -4.40 -31.41
N ASN A 174 -16.26 -5.39 -30.64
CA ASN A 174 -17.18 -5.26 -29.50
C ASN A 174 -16.43 -5.08 -28.17
N SER A 175 -15.12 -5.05 -28.17
CA SER A 175 -14.31 -4.84 -26.98
C SER A 175 -14.60 -3.46 -26.37
N ARG A 176 -14.78 -3.41 -25.07
CA ARG A 176 -14.99 -2.17 -24.30
C ARG A 176 -13.92 -2.05 -23.22
N PRO A 177 -13.47 -0.84 -22.89
CA PRO A 177 -12.57 -0.63 -21.76
C PRO A 177 -13.17 -1.17 -20.46
N PHE A 178 -12.31 -1.70 -19.58
CA PHE A 178 -12.74 -2.07 -18.25
C PHE A 178 -13.05 -0.83 -17.42
N SER A 179 -14.14 -0.91 -16.67
CA SER A 179 -14.55 0.11 -15.70
C SER A 179 -14.94 -0.53 -14.38
N PHE A 180 -14.76 0.23 -13.29
CA PHE A 180 -15.06 -0.21 -11.93
C PHE A 180 -16.01 0.78 -11.28
N SER A 181 -17.03 0.27 -10.59
CA SER A 181 -17.99 1.08 -9.85
C SER A 181 -18.36 0.41 -8.54
N LEU A 182 -18.77 1.23 -7.56
CA LEU A 182 -19.34 0.74 -6.31
C LEU A 182 -20.83 0.50 -6.44
N GLU A 183 -21.29 -0.64 -5.96
CA GLU A 183 -22.70 -1.01 -5.86
C GLU A 183 -22.99 -1.60 -4.48
N ASN A 184 -24.26 -1.66 -4.09
CA ASN A 184 -24.72 -2.23 -2.83
C ASN A 184 -23.96 -1.68 -1.61
N VAL A 185 -23.76 -0.38 -1.57
CA VAL A 185 -22.97 0.31 -0.54
C VAL A 185 -23.73 0.32 0.78
N VAL A 186 -23.07 -0.13 1.84
CA VAL A 186 -23.54 -0.03 3.21
C VAL A 186 -22.61 0.91 3.96
N MET A 187 -23.18 1.96 4.53
CA MET A 187 -22.44 2.94 5.33
C MET A 187 -22.26 2.48 6.77
N CYS A 188 -21.23 3.01 7.42
CA CYS A 188 -21.01 2.77 8.87
C CYS A 188 -22.06 3.46 9.72
#